data_8bed02fc9bde835cfc7e4cce48e39bda
#
_entry.id   8bed02fc9bde835cfc7e4cce48e39bda
#
_cell.length_a   1.000
_cell.length_b   1.000
_cell.length_c   1.000
_cell.angle_alpha   90.00
_cell.angle_beta   90.00
_cell.angle_gamma   90.00
#
_symmetry.space_group_name_H-M   'P 1'
#
loop_
_entity.id
_entity.type
_entity.pdbx_description
1 polymer ?
#
loop_
_entity_poly.entity_id
_entity_poly.type
_entity_poly.pdbx_seq_one_letter_code
_entity_poly.pdbx_strand_id
1 'polypeptide(L)'
;MNRFSIWTYVFILSVLSIGIIYSLPNLYPAKPAIQIAYTDSGKSADQQLLTQVRDILENKDIGTESVGLKENNIVAKFNSLDDQLAAKSALQRALLDQAIVALNLEPSTPQWLRDIGGGPLKLGLDLSGGVHFLLEVDIDSALDNRLESLLNEYRKKFRDDRINVESSRKDNKDLLFSFTSDEDYSKALKIFNQDNITPLGTSLFDIRPNALRNLVELSYSQSAIKEIRDYAVGQNLMTLRNRVNELGVSEPIVQRQGSSRIVVQLPGVQDTTAAKKIIGKTANLEFRLEATSTSSRLRKEEFDFQDERMGSAFLEKNIIVAGERVTNANSGFDESGFAQVNITLDMQGGRAMQKATNGNIGRRLGVLFVEQKNKSVLTKDANGEDVIEQSSYIEKKIISLATVQAVLGTNFRITGVGSPQEASELALLLRAGALAAPMKFVEERTVGPSLGKENIELGVRSIIIGLLSVIAFMLFYYRWFGLAANIALFANVVLITGFMSLLGATLTLPGIAGIVLTIGMAVDANVLIFSRIREELKAGKEPQTAIQEG
;
A
#
# COMPACT_ATOMS: atom_id res chain seq x y z
N MET A 1 46.90 -28.17 26.01
CA MET A 1 46.50 -27.09 25.05
C MET A 1 45.12 -27.41 24.52
N ASN A 2 44.10 -26.63 24.90
CA ASN A 2 42.77 -26.71 24.27
C ASN A 2 42.90 -26.24 22.82
N ARG A 3 43.05 -27.19 21.89
CA ARG A 3 42.99 -26.87 20.45
C ARG A 3 41.59 -27.19 19.97
N PHE A 4 40.85 -26.18 19.66
CA PHE A 4 39.61 -26.37 18.91
C PHE A 4 39.89 -27.02 17.56
N SER A 5 38.93 -27.76 17.01
CA SER A 5 39.03 -28.32 15.67
C SER A 5 39.26 -27.21 14.64
N ILE A 6 40.07 -27.47 13.62
CA ILE A 6 40.28 -26.54 12.50
C ILE A 6 38.95 -26.11 11.89
N TRP A 7 37.98 -27.00 11.86
CA TRP A 7 36.61 -26.71 11.38
C TRP A 7 35.91 -25.60 12.16
N THR A 8 36.15 -25.46 13.47
CA THR A 8 35.59 -24.37 14.28
C THR A 8 36.16 -23.02 13.86
N TYR A 9 37.45 -22.95 13.59
CA TYR A 9 38.07 -21.70 13.10
C TYR A 9 37.58 -21.35 11.68
N VAL A 10 37.47 -22.35 10.80
CA VAL A 10 36.93 -22.16 9.44
C VAL A 10 35.46 -21.65 9.52
N PHE A 11 34.66 -22.24 10.39
CA PHE A 11 33.28 -21.82 10.60
C PHE A 11 33.17 -20.36 11.09
N ILE A 12 33.94 -19.99 12.13
CA ILE A 12 33.96 -18.62 12.66
C ILE A 12 34.42 -17.62 11.59
N LEU A 13 35.49 -17.95 10.85
CA LEU A 13 35.99 -17.10 9.77
C LEU A 13 34.97 -16.95 8.64
N SER A 14 34.26 -18.01 8.28
CA SER A 14 33.22 -17.98 7.26
C SER A 14 32.05 -17.08 7.67
N VAL A 15 31.56 -17.21 8.92
CA VAL A 15 30.47 -16.39 9.45
C VAL A 15 30.89 -14.92 9.52
N LEU A 16 32.12 -14.62 9.98
CA LEU A 16 32.63 -13.24 10.00
C LEU A 16 32.77 -12.66 8.59
N SER A 17 33.28 -13.46 7.64
CA SER A 17 33.41 -13.01 6.24
C SER A 17 32.07 -12.70 5.62
N ILE A 18 31.04 -13.53 5.83
CA ILE A 18 29.67 -13.28 5.40
C ILE A 18 29.14 -12.01 6.07
N GLY A 19 29.31 -11.87 7.38
CA GLY A 19 28.89 -10.67 8.11
C GLY A 19 29.54 -9.39 7.58
N ILE A 20 30.84 -9.42 7.28
CA ILE A 20 31.56 -8.29 6.68
C ILE A 20 30.98 -7.97 5.30
N ILE A 21 30.83 -8.96 4.41
CA ILE A 21 30.30 -8.74 3.05
C ILE A 21 28.91 -8.09 3.09
N TYR A 22 28.00 -8.59 3.94
CA TYR A 22 26.65 -8.02 4.06
C TYR A 22 26.58 -6.74 4.89
N SER A 23 27.62 -6.37 5.65
CA SER A 23 27.70 -5.07 6.30
C SER A 23 28.24 -3.96 5.39
N LEU A 24 29.05 -4.32 4.36
CA LEU A 24 29.65 -3.38 3.43
C LEU A 24 28.65 -2.43 2.73
N PRO A 25 27.45 -2.87 2.31
CA PRO A 25 26.47 -1.97 1.68
C PRO A 25 26.16 -0.72 2.50
N ASN A 26 26.24 -0.79 3.83
CA ASN A 26 25.96 0.34 4.71
C ASN A 26 27.01 1.46 4.66
N LEU A 27 28.17 1.21 4.05
CA LEU A 27 29.17 2.24 3.74
C LEU A 27 28.81 3.04 2.49
N TYR A 28 27.79 2.59 1.74
CA TYR A 28 27.31 3.22 0.51
C TYR A 28 25.86 3.69 0.70
N PRO A 29 25.62 4.84 1.38
CA PRO A 29 24.27 5.34 1.59
C PRO A 29 23.60 5.66 0.26
N ALA A 30 22.30 5.44 0.20
CA ALA A 30 21.51 5.83 -0.96
C ALA A 30 21.56 7.36 -1.14
N LYS A 31 21.65 7.80 -2.40
CA LYS A 31 21.70 9.23 -2.75
C LYS A 31 20.35 9.73 -3.19
N PRO A 32 20.00 11.00 -2.87
CA PRO A 32 18.81 11.62 -3.40
C PRO A 32 18.82 11.58 -4.93
N ALA A 33 17.74 11.11 -5.52
CA ALA A 33 17.62 10.98 -6.96
C ALA A 33 16.19 11.34 -7.42
N ILE A 34 16.07 11.71 -8.68
CA ILE A 34 14.78 11.87 -9.37
C ILE A 34 14.73 10.86 -10.49
N GLN A 35 13.64 10.14 -10.55
CA GLN A 35 13.33 9.24 -11.64
C GLN A 35 12.32 9.92 -12.56
N ILE A 36 12.62 9.94 -13.86
CA ILE A 36 11.80 10.59 -14.86
C ILE A 36 11.45 9.56 -15.93
N ALA A 37 10.16 9.40 -16.18
CA ALA A 37 9.61 8.49 -17.19
C ALA A 37 8.62 9.25 -18.07
N TYR A 38 8.45 8.85 -19.33
CA TYR A 38 7.35 9.38 -20.12
C TYR A 38 6.00 9.03 -19.47
N THR A 39 5.06 9.95 -19.57
CA THR A 39 3.67 9.71 -19.11
C THR A 39 3.02 8.60 -19.92
N ASP A 40 3.42 8.43 -21.18
CA ASP A 40 3.01 7.31 -22.03
C ASP A 40 3.82 6.06 -21.69
N SER A 41 3.18 5.09 -21.05
CA SER A 41 3.81 3.83 -20.59
C SER A 41 4.32 2.92 -21.71
N GLY A 42 3.94 3.19 -22.98
CA GLY A 42 4.48 2.50 -24.14
C GLY A 42 5.80 3.09 -24.66
N LYS A 43 6.23 4.24 -24.13
CA LYS A 43 7.41 4.95 -24.59
C LYS A 43 8.51 4.89 -23.54
N SER A 44 9.62 4.25 -23.86
CA SER A 44 10.83 4.26 -23.03
C SER A 44 11.51 5.62 -23.09
N ALA A 45 12.11 6.05 -21.98
CA ALA A 45 12.90 7.27 -21.95
C ALA A 45 14.02 7.20 -22.99
N ASP A 46 14.16 8.24 -23.75
CA ASP A 46 15.10 8.35 -24.86
C ASP A 46 16.16 9.44 -24.64
N GLN A 47 17.10 9.54 -25.57
CA GLN A 47 18.17 10.52 -25.52
C GLN A 47 17.65 11.96 -25.63
N GLN A 48 16.50 12.16 -26.27
CA GLN A 48 15.88 13.47 -26.42
C GLN A 48 15.37 13.98 -25.06
N LEU A 49 14.65 13.15 -24.32
CA LEU A 49 14.19 13.49 -22.97
C LEU A 49 15.38 13.69 -22.02
N LEU A 50 16.44 12.86 -22.14
CA LEU A 50 17.65 13.00 -21.33
C LEU A 50 18.31 14.38 -21.55
N THR A 51 18.42 14.84 -22.79
CA THR A 51 18.97 16.15 -23.11
C THR A 51 18.10 17.26 -22.53
N GLN A 52 16.79 17.20 -22.72
CA GLN A 52 15.85 18.16 -22.13
C GLN A 52 15.97 18.26 -20.62
N VAL A 53 16.03 17.11 -19.92
CA VAL A 53 16.19 17.07 -18.47
C VAL A 53 17.50 17.73 -18.04
N ARG A 54 18.59 17.45 -18.76
CA ARG A 54 19.90 18.03 -18.46
C ARG A 54 19.89 19.54 -18.67
N ASP A 55 19.35 20.01 -19.79
CA ASP A 55 19.27 21.45 -20.10
C ASP A 55 18.42 22.21 -19.06
N ILE A 56 17.32 21.61 -18.58
CA ILE A 56 16.46 22.21 -17.54
C ILE A 56 17.24 22.37 -16.23
N LEU A 57 17.99 21.34 -15.82
CA LEU A 57 18.73 21.32 -14.57
C LEU A 57 19.92 22.33 -14.64
N GLU A 58 20.63 22.36 -15.75
CA GLU A 58 21.73 23.32 -16.00
C GLU A 58 21.23 24.76 -16.04
N ASN A 59 20.13 25.04 -16.75
CA ASN A 59 19.54 26.39 -16.83
C ASN A 59 19.05 26.93 -15.48
N LYS A 60 18.80 26.07 -14.51
CA LYS A 60 18.36 26.43 -13.15
C LYS A 60 19.50 26.43 -12.15
N ASP A 61 20.73 26.17 -12.57
CA ASP A 61 21.93 26.07 -11.73
C ASP A 61 21.76 25.08 -10.57
N ILE A 62 21.08 23.95 -10.84
CA ILE A 62 20.84 22.89 -9.84
C ILE A 62 21.98 21.88 -9.93
N GLY A 63 22.73 21.74 -8.84
CA GLY A 63 23.86 20.81 -8.74
C GLY A 63 23.43 19.35 -8.88
N THR A 64 23.88 18.70 -9.96
CA THR A 64 23.64 17.26 -10.18
C THR A 64 24.96 16.49 -10.10
N GLU A 65 24.93 15.31 -9.47
CA GLU A 65 26.08 14.40 -9.47
C GLU A 65 26.17 13.64 -10.81
N SER A 66 25.04 13.14 -11.27
CA SER A 66 24.95 12.44 -12.56
C SER A 66 23.51 12.44 -13.07
N VAL A 67 23.36 12.52 -14.39
CA VAL A 67 22.07 12.35 -15.08
C VAL A 67 22.28 11.33 -16.19
N GLY A 68 21.52 10.25 -16.17
CA GLY A 68 21.69 9.14 -17.12
C GLY A 68 20.42 8.33 -17.35
N LEU A 69 20.42 7.59 -18.45
CA LEU A 69 19.41 6.59 -18.78
C LEU A 69 19.67 5.30 -17.98
N LYS A 70 18.66 4.80 -17.31
CA LYS A 70 18.69 3.52 -16.59
C LYS A 70 17.43 2.73 -16.95
N GLU A 71 17.61 1.59 -17.61
CA GLU A 71 16.51 0.78 -18.15
C GLU A 71 15.60 1.65 -19.04
N ASN A 72 14.35 1.88 -18.62
CA ASN A 72 13.35 2.64 -19.36
C ASN A 72 13.16 4.08 -18.84
N ASN A 73 13.97 4.53 -17.88
CA ASN A 73 13.79 5.80 -17.17
C ASN A 73 15.07 6.63 -17.18
N ILE A 74 14.94 7.93 -16.96
CA ILE A 74 16.08 8.81 -16.65
C ILE A 74 16.20 8.91 -15.14
N VAL A 75 17.41 8.75 -14.63
CA VAL A 75 17.75 8.92 -13.23
C VAL A 75 18.74 10.08 -13.10
N ALA A 76 18.34 11.11 -12.37
CA ALA A 76 19.19 12.23 -11.98
C ALA A 76 19.54 12.11 -10.50
N LYS A 77 20.84 12.07 -10.14
CA LYS A 77 21.34 11.97 -8.77
C LYS A 77 21.80 13.32 -8.27
N PHE A 78 21.54 13.58 -6.99
CA PHE A 78 21.86 14.86 -6.33
C PHE A 78 22.70 14.61 -5.08
N ASN A 79 23.48 15.64 -4.68
CA ASN A 79 24.28 15.59 -3.48
C ASN A 79 23.50 16.00 -2.22
N SER A 80 22.38 16.73 -2.40
CA SER A 80 21.53 17.18 -1.29
C SER A 80 20.05 16.94 -1.57
N LEU A 81 19.25 16.87 -0.50
CA LEU A 81 17.79 16.82 -0.60
C LEU A 81 17.20 18.13 -1.11
N ASP A 82 17.85 19.26 -0.82
CA ASP A 82 17.39 20.57 -1.27
C ASP A 82 17.50 20.71 -2.80
N ASP A 83 18.63 20.23 -3.37
CA ASP A 83 18.81 20.17 -4.82
C ASP A 83 17.79 19.25 -5.49
N GLN A 84 17.51 18.10 -4.87
CA GLN A 84 16.50 17.16 -5.36
C GLN A 84 15.11 17.79 -5.42
N LEU A 85 14.71 18.55 -4.39
CA LEU A 85 13.41 19.21 -4.32
C LEU A 85 13.31 20.38 -5.32
N ALA A 86 14.36 21.17 -5.42
CA ALA A 86 14.45 22.25 -6.42
C ALA A 86 14.33 21.68 -7.83
N ALA A 87 15.07 20.59 -8.12
CA ALA A 87 15.03 19.89 -9.38
C ALA A 87 13.64 19.31 -9.71
N LYS A 88 12.98 18.66 -8.72
CA LYS A 88 11.60 18.18 -8.89
C LYS A 88 10.67 19.31 -9.34
N SER A 89 10.70 20.42 -8.61
CA SER A 89 9.83 21.56 -8.88
C SER A 89 10.12 22.23 -10.25
N ALA A 90 11.38 22.23 -10.68
CA ALA A 90 11.78 22.75 -11.99
C ALA A 90 11.34 21.82 -13.12
N LEU A 91 11.61 20.52 -12.98
CA LEU A 91 11.27 19.49 -13.97
C LEU A 91 9.76 19.30 -14.13
N GLN A 92 9.00 19.28 -13.04
CA GLN A 92 7.53 19.17 -13.10
C GLN A 92 6.91 20.35 -13.86
N ARG A 93 7.42 21.58 -13.66
CA ARG A 93 6.93 22.76 -14.39
C ARG A 93 7.34 22.79 -15.86
N ALA A 94 8.49 22.25 -16.19
CA ALA A 94 9.00 22.28 -17.55
C ALA A 94 8.51 21.13 -18.42
N LEU A 95 8.35 19.93 -17.83
CA LEU A 95 7.94 18.73 -18.55
C LEU A 95 6.42 18.49 -18.50
N LEU A 96 5.70 19.17 -17.58
CA LEU A 96 4.24 19.10 -17.42
C LEU A 96 3.69 17.68 -17.68
N ASP A 97 2.90 17.52 -18.75
CA ASP A 97 2.23 16.27 -19.11
C ASP A 97 3.11 15.30 -19.90
N GLN A 98 4.33 15.69 -20.28
CA GLN A 98 5.22 14.87 -21.09
C GLN A 98 5.88 13.75 -20.27
N ALA A 99 6.24 14.02 -19.02
CA ALA A 99 6.96 13.08 -18.18
C ALA A 99 6.52 13.12 -16.71
N ILE A 100 6.53 11.96 -16.09
CA ILE A 100 6.32 11.79 -14.65
C ILE A 100 7.66 12.00 -13.95
N VAL A 101 7.69 12.88 -12.95
CA VAL A 101 8.88 13.23 -12.17
C VAL A 101 8.67 12.72 -10.74
N ALA A 102 9.32 11.63 -10.38
CA ALA A 102 9.21 10.99 -9.08
C ALA A 102 10.48 11.18 -8.23
N LEU A 103 10.31 11.50 -6.95
CA LEU A 103 11.42 11.46 -5.99
C LEU A 103 11.82 10.01 -5.75
N ASN A 104 13.12 9.76 -5.75
CA ASN A 104 13.67 8.44 -5.50
C ASN A 104 14.94 8.54 -4.64
N LEU A 105 15.36 7.43 -4.07
CA LEU A 105 16.66 7.24 -3.45
C LEU A 105 17.42 6.21 -4.28
N GLU A 106 18.46 6.61 -4.98
CA GLU A 106 19.24 5.72 -5.82
C GLU A 106 20.34 5.04 -4.98
N PRO A 107 20.37 3.69 -4.90
CA PRO A 107 21.42 2.98 -4.21
C PRO A 107 22.80 3.29 -4.80
N SER A 108 23.76 3.66 -3.96
CA SER A 108 25.17 3.84 -4.37
C SER A 108 26.00 2.56 -4.17
N THR A 109 25.38 1.49 -3.68
CA THR A 109 26.01 0.18 -3.48
C THR A 109 26.55 -0.38 -4.80
N PRO A 110 27.81 -0.86 -4.85
CA PRO A 110 28.40 -1.49 -6.02
C PRO A 110 27.57 -2.66 -6.54
N GLN A 111 27.57 -2.86 -7.87
CA GLN A 111 26.69 -3.84 -8.51
C GLN A 111 26.95 -5.28 -8.03
N TRP A 112 28.21 -5.67 -7.84
CA TRP A 112 28.57 -7.00 -7.37
C TRP A 112 27.98 -7.33 -5.97
N LEU A 113 27.84 -6.33 -5.07
CA LEU A 113 27.19 -6.51 -3.78
C LEU A 113 25.66 -6.67 -3.94
N ARG A 114 25.06 -5.95 -4.88
CA ARG A 114 23.63 -6.08 -5.20
C ARG A 114 23.30 -7.43 -5.82
N ASP A 115 24.17 -7.94 -6.68
CA ASP A 115 23.97 -9.22 -7.36
C ASP A 115 23.93 -10.42 -6.37
N ILE A 116 24.59 -10.30 -5.21
CA ILE A 116 24.51 -11.28 -4.11
C ILE A 116 23.40 -10.97 -3.10
N GLY A 117 22.51 -10.01 -3.39
CA GLY A 117 21.42 -9.63 -2.51
C GLY A 117 21.81 -8.68 -1.37
N GLY A 118 23.02 -8.11 -1.40
CA GLY A 118 23.47 -7.13 -0.40
C GLY A 118 22.88 -5.74 -0.66
N GLY A 119 22.15 -5.21 0.31
CA GLY A 119 21.62 -3.84 0.30
C GLY A 119 21.91 -3.12 1.61
N PRO A 120 21.93 -1.77 1.64
CA PRO A 120 22.06 -1.02 2.87
C PRO A 120 20.82 -1.21 3.76
N LEU A 121 20.97 -0.93 5.05
CA LEU A 121 19.83 -0.88 5.99
C LEU A 121 18.81 0.16 5.54
N LYS A 122 17.56 -0.23 5.55
CA LYS A 122 16.45 0.67 5.24
C LYS A 122 16.26 1.64 6.40
N LEU A 123 16.11 2.92 6.10
CA LEU A 123 15.85 3.93 7.12
C LEU A 123 14.35 4.03 7.38
N GLY A 124 13.95 3.92 8.64
CA GLY A 124 12.58 4.13 9.05
C GLY A 124 12.15 5.60 8.95
N LEU A 125 10.86 5.84 9.14
CA LEU A 125 10.26 7.16 9.05
C LEU A 125 10.92 8.20 9.97
N ASP A 126 11.33 7.78 11.17
CA ASP A 126 11.97 8.63 12.17
C ASP A 126 13.34 9.17 11.72
N LEU A 127 13.99 8.49 10.78
CA LEU A 127 15.31 8.82 10.26
C LEU A 127 15.26 9.46 8.87
N SER A 128 14.39 8.96 7.98
CA SER A 128 14.27 9.49 6.61
C SER A 128 13.30 10.67 6.49
N GLY A 129 12.48 10.89 7.52
CA GLY A 129 11.31 11.75 7.41
C GLY A 129 10.23 11.11 6.54
N GLY A 130 9.07 11.76 6.39
CA GLY A 130 7.97 11.28 5.56
C GLY A 130 6.64 11.26 6.30
N VAL A 131 5.70 10.42 5.82
CA VAL A 131 4.33 10.39 6.32
C VAL A 131 3.97 9.01 6.86
N HIS A 132 3.30 9.01 8.00
CA HIS A 132 2.69 7.83 8.62
C HIS A 132 1.17 8.01 8.63
N PHE A 133 0.46 7.04 8.07
CA PHE A 133 -0.98 6.94 8.15
C PHE A 133 -1.37 5.64 8.87
N LEU A 134 -2.32 5.77 9.79
CA LEU A 134 -3.07 4.65 10.34
C LEU A 134 -4.48 4.71 9.76
N LEU A 135 -4.82 3.69 8.98
CA LEU A 135 -6.10 3.57 8.30
C LEU A 135 -6.93 2.47 8.98
N GLU A 136 -8.20 2.74 9.22
CA GLU A 136 -9.16 1.76 9.69
C GLU A 136 -10.13 1.39 8.59
N VAL A 137 -10.23 0.08 8.31
CA VAL A 137 -11.15 -0.47 7.31
C VAL A 137 -12.56 -0.48 7.88
N ASP A 138 -13.50 0.15 7.21
CA ASP A 138 -14.92 0.20 7.59
C ASP A 138 -15.60 -1.12 7.22
N ILE A 139 -15.52 -2.07 8.15
CA ILE A 139 -16.08 -3.41 7.96
C ILE A 139 -17.60 -3.37 7.95
N ASP A 140 -18.22 -2.49 8.71
CA ASP A 140 -19.68 -2.36 8.76
C ASP A 140 -20.24 -1.95 7.40
N SER A 141 -19.64 -0.95 6.75
CA SER A 141 -20.00 -0.57 5.38
C SER A 141 -19.78 -1.70 4.37
N ALA A 142 -18.71 -2.50 4.52
CA ALA A 142 -18.48 -3.64 3.65
C ALA A 142 -19.54 -4.73 3.80
N LEU A 143 -19.93 -5.04 5.05
CA LEU A 143 -21.01 -5.98 5.36
C LEU A 143 -22.34 -5.49 4.79
N ASP A 144 -22.65 -4.21 4.98
CA ASP A 144 -23.87 -3.58 4.50
C ASP A 144 -24.01 -3.64 2.98
N ASN A 145 -22.96 -3.29 2.25
CA ASN A 145 -22.94 -3.35 0.78
C ASN A 145 -23.10 -4.81 0.29
N ARG A 146 -22.49 -5.75 0.99
CA ARG A 146 -22.62 -7.17 0.66
C ARG A 146 -24.02 -7.69 0.91
N LEU A 147 -24.68 -7.29 2.01
CA LEU A 147 -26.09 -7.62 2.29
C LEU A 147 -27.04 -7.08 1.20
N GLU A 148 -26.85 -5.85 0.76
CA GLU A 148 -27.64 -5.30 -0.33
C GLU A 148 -27.46 -6.07 -1.65
N SER A 149 -26.22 -6.44 -1.96
CA SER A 149 -25.94 -7.26 -3.13
C SER A 149 -26.62 -8.63 -3.05
N LEU A 150 -26.53 -9.29 -1.90
CA LEU A 150 -27.17 -10.60 -1.65
C LEU A 150 -28.71 -10.51 -1.70
N LEU A 151 -29.30 -9.43 -1.14
CA LEU A 151 -30.72 -9.19 -1.24
C LEU A 151 -31.20 -9.13 -2.70
N ASN A 152 -30.44 -8.42 -3.54
CA ASN A 152 -30.76 -8.31 -4.97
C ASN A 152 -30.54 -9.64 -5.72
N GLU A 153 -29.51 -10.39 -5.35
CA GLU A 153 -29.22 -11.72 -5.88
C GLU A 153 -30.34 -12.72 -5.56
N TYR A 154 -30.78 -12.80 -4.30
CA TYR A 154 -31.89 -13.64 -3.89
C TYR A 154 -33.21 -13.22 -4.54
N ARG A 155 -33.48 -11.92 -4.66
CA ARG A 155 -34.66 -11.42 -5.40
C ARG A 155 -34.69 -11.88 -6.84
N LYS A 156 -33.51 -11.92 -7.50
CA LYS A 156 -33.38 -12.41 -8.87
C LYS A 156 -33.57 -13.92 -8.90
N LYS A 157 -32.90 -14.67 -8.04
CA LYS A 157 -32.98 -16.14 -7.95
C LYS A 157 -34.42 -16.61 -7.70
N PHE A 158 -35.14 -16.00 -6.77
CA PHE A 158 -36.53 -16.33 -6.50
C PHE A 158 -37.45 -16.04 -7.69
N ARG A 159 -37.21 -14.97 -8.42
CA ARG A 159 -37.97 -14.67 -9.65
C ARG A 159 -37.70 -15.69 -10.74
N ASP A 160 -36.45 -16.08 -10.93
CA ASP A 160 -36.04 -17.06 -11.94
C ASP A 160 -36.62 -18.45 -11.58
N ASP A 161 -36.67 -18.82 -10.31
CA ASP A 161 -37.24 -20.07 -9.78
C ASP A 161 -38.75 -20.01 -9.54
N ARG A 162 -39.42 -18.90 -9.90
CA ARG A 162 -40.88 -18.65 -9.74
C ARG A 162 -41.38 -18.81 -8.31
N ILE A 163 -40.59 -18.36 -7.33
CA ILE A 163 -40.94 -18.31 -5.92
C ILE A 163 -41.56 -16.94 -5.63
N ASN A 164 -42.79 -16.92 -5.09
CA ASN A 164 -43.50 -15.68 -4.80
C ASN A 164 -43.08 -15.12 -3.43
N VAL A 165 -42.39 -14.01 -3.48
CA VAL A 165 -41.94 -13.27 -2.29
C VAL A 165 -42.95 -12.17 -2.00
N GLU A 166 -43.55 -12.16 -0.83
CA GLU A 166 -44.46 -11.12 -0.37
C GLU A 166 -43.67 -9.83 -0.04
N SER A 167 -42.62 -9.96 0.76
CA SER A 167 -41.70 -8.86 1.02
C SER A 167 -40.26 -9.34 1.16
N SER A 168 -39.32 -8.50 0.75
CA SER A 168 -37.89 -8.74 0.94
C SER A 168 -37.21 -7.41 1.25
N ARG A 169 -36.61 -7.32 2.42
CA ARG A 169 -35.98 -6.08 2.89
C ARG A 169 -34.74 -6.38 3.73
N LYS A 170 -33.86 -5.40 3.75
CA LYS A 170 -32.78 -5.31 4.74
C LYS A 170 -33.34 -4.60 5.97
N ASP A 171 -33.13 -5.18 7.12
CA ASP A 171 -33.47 -4.58 8.42
C ASP A 171 -32.21 -4.59 9.29
N ASN A 172 -31.62 -3.40 9.45
CA ASN A 172 -30.32 -3.21 10.08
C ASN A 172 -29.24 -4.11 9.42
N LYS A 173 -28.72 -5.14 10.12
CA LYS A 173 -27.68 -6.09 9.66
C LYS A 173 -28.25 -7.44 9.23
N ASP A 174 -29.58 -7.54 9.06
CA ASP A 174 -30.28 -8.76 8.72
C ASP A 174 -31.05 -8.64 7.41
N LEU A 175 -31.27 -9.77 6.74
CA LEU A 175 -32.17 -9.85 5.60
C LEU A 175 -33.45 -10.57 6.02
N LEU A 176 -34.58 -9.94 5.75
CA LEU A 176 -35.91 -10.46 6.06
C LEU A 176 -36.64 -10.78 4.74
N PHE A 177 -37.11 -12.02 4.64
CA PHE A 177 -37.92 -12.48 3.51
C PHE A 177 -39.24 -13.06 4.02
N SER A 178 -40.39 -12.57 3.53
CA SER A 178 -41.67 -13.18 3.74
C SER A 178 -42.23 -13.76 2.43
N PHE A 179 -42.91 -14.89 2.52
CA PHE A 179 -43.40 -15.66 1.39
C PHE A 179 -44.90 -15.79 1.44
N THR A 180 -45.52 -15.86 0.26
CA THR A 180 -46.98 -15.88 0.12
C THR A 180 -47.60 -17.24 0.49
N SER A 181 -46.82 -18.35 0.35
CA SER A 181 -47.31 -19.71 0.61
C SER A 181 -46.27 -20.55 1.34
N ASP A 182 -46.73 -21.60 2.05
CA ASP A 182 -45.87 -22.59 2.73
C ASP A 182 -44.97 -23.33 1.72
N GLU A 183 -45.42 -23.50 0.47
CA GLU A 183 -44.66 -24.13 -0.60
C GLU A 183 -43.48 -23.24 -1.01
N ASP A 184 -43.75 -21.94 -1.25
CA ASP A 184 -42.71 -20.96 -1.62
C ASP A 184 -41.68 -20.79 -0.48
N TYR A 185 -42.17 -20.75 0.78
CA TYR A 185 -41.33 -20.72 1.97
C TYR A 185 -40.42 -21.94 2.05
N SER A 186 -40.95 -23.15 1.81
CA SER A 186 -40.18 -24.39 1.88
C SER A 186 -39.14 -24.48 0.76
N LYS A 187 -39.44 -23.99 -0.46
CA LYS A 187 -38.50 -23.91 -1.58
C LYS A 187 -37.38 -22.90 -1.27
N ALA A 188 -37.73 -21.71 -0.78
CA ALA A 188 -36.77 -20.67 -0.42
C ALA A 188 -35.81 -21.13 0.70
N LEU A 189 -36.33 -21.83 1.73
CA LEU A 189 -35.53 -22.35 2.81
C LEU A 189 -34.48 -23.38 2.33
N LYS A 190 -34.84 -24.22 1.33
CA LYS A 190 -33.88 -25.15 0.70
C LYS A 190 -32.76 -24.36 -0.03
N ILE A 191 -33.11 -23.30 -0.74
CA ILE A 191 -32.14 -22.45 -1.44
C ILE A 191 -31.20 -21.78 -0.42
N PHE A 192 -31.74 -21.19 0.63
CA PHE A 192 -30.92 -20.56 1.67
C PHE A 192 -29.94 -21.56 2.30
N ASN A 193 -30.39 -22.77 2.63
CA ASN A 193 -29.53 -23.79 3.19
C ASN A 193 -28.46 -24.30 2.22
N GLN A 194 -28.75 -24.36 0.91
CA GLN A 194 -27.78 -24.76 -0.12
C GLN A 194 -26.70 -23.67 -0.34
N ASP A 195 -27.10 -22.41 -0.32
CA ASP A 195 -26.22 -21.27 -0.54
C ASP A 195 -25.50 -20.84 0.76
N ASN A 196 -25.82 -21.43 1.91
CA ASN A 196 -25.30 -21.05 3.22
C ASN A 196 -23.90 -21.59 3.52
N ILE A 197 -23.03 -21.57 2.53
CA ILE A 197 -21.65 -22.05 2.65
C ILE A 197 -20.71 -21.00 2.11
N THR A 198 -19.74 -20.59 2.91
CA THR A 198 -18.67 -19.70 2.47
C THR A 198 -17.61 -20.47 1.66
N PRO A 199 -16.73 -19.80 0.91
CA PRO A 199 -15.60 -20.45 0.22
C PRO A 199 -14.70 -21.29 1.13
N LEU A 200 -14.64 -20.98 2.43
CA LEU A 200 -13.90 -21.76 3.43
C LEU A 200 -14.70 -22.91 4.05
N GLY A 201 -15.96 -23.10 3.61
CA GLY A 201 -16.82 -24.19 4.09
C GLY A 201 -17.51 -23.91 5.43
N THR A 202 -17.53 -22.65 5.89
CA THR A 202 -18.28 -22.23 7.09
C THR A 202 -19.67 -21.71 6.71
N SER A 203 -20.60 -21.63 7.68
CA SER A 203 -21.92 -21.06 7.45
C SER A 203 -21.85 -19.56 7.18
N LEU A 204 -22.49 -19.11 6.10
CA LEU A 204 -22.56 -17.69 5.76
C LEU A 204 -23.54 -16.96 6.69
N PHE A 205 -24.71 -17.55 6.92
CA PHE A 205 -25.77 -16.97 7.75
C PHE A 205 -26.19 -17.89 8.89
N ASP A 206 -26.60 -17.28 9.97
CA ASP A 206 -27.46 -17.88 10.98
C ASP A 206 -28.90 -17.71 10.49
N ILE A 207 -29.50 -18.80 9.98
CA ILE A 207 -30.85 -18.82 9.42
C ILE A 207 -31.87 -19.00 10.55
N ARG A 208 -32.79 -18.04 10.71
CA ARG A 208 -33.88 -18.08 11.68
C ARG A 208 -35.23 -18.23 10.97
N PRO A 209 -35.71 -19.47 10.76
CA PRO A 209 -36.96 -19.70 10.08
C PRO A 209 -38.15 -19.55 11.05
N ASN A 210 -39.22 -18.88 10.58
CA ASN A 210 -40.50 -18.77 11.29
C ASN A 210 -41.62 -19.26 10.36
N ALA A 211 -41.94 -20.55 10.49
CA ALA A 211 -42.94 -21.22 9.66
C ALA A 211 -44.36 -20.67 9.86
N LEU A 212 -44.72 -20.17 11.05
CA LEU A 212 -46.06 -19.63 11.33
C LEU A 212 -46.33 -18.32 10.56
N ARG A 213 -45.29 -17.61 10.18
CA ARG A 213 -45.38 -16.34 9.46
C ARG A 213 -44.80 -16.40 8.05
N ASN A 214 -44.40 -17.58 7.59
CA ASN A 214 -43.67 -17.77 6.34
C ASN A 214 -42.50 -16.75 6.19
N LEU A 215 -41.79 -16.48 7.29
CA LEU A 215 -40.73 -15.51 7.40
C LEU A 215 -39.38 -16.22 7.59
N VAL A 216 -38.35 -15.77 6.89
CA VAL A 216 -36.95 -16.18 7.11
C VAL A 216 -36.13 -14.95 7.39
N GLU A 217 -35.39 -14.97 8.49
CA GLU A 217 -34.40 -13.97 8.86
C GLU A 217 -33.01 -14.56 8.68
N LEU A 218 -32.15 -13.85 7.97
CA LEU A 218 -30.76 -14.22 7.72
C LEU A 218 -29.85 -13.19 8.36
N SER A 219 -29.09 -13.59 9.37
CA SER A 219 -28.05 -12.79 10.02
C SER A 219 -26.68 -13.37 9.68
N TYR A 220 -25.65 -12.54 9.43
CA TYR A 220 -24.32 -13.08 9.22
C TYR A 220 -23.83 -13.87 10.44
N SER A 221 -23.27 -15.05 10.19
CA SER A 221 -22.58 -15.82 11.23
C SER A 221 -21.30 -15.10 11.67
N GLN A 222 -20.86 -15.34 12.90
CA GLN A 222 -19.61 -14.76 13.41
C GLN A 222 -18.38 -15.20 12.58
N SER A 223 -18.41 -16.42 12.05
CA SER A 223 -17.37 -16.94 11.15
C SER A 223 -17.35 -16.19 9.82
N ALA A 224 -18.52 -15.93 9.23
CA ALA A 224 -18.63 -15.17 7.99
C ALA A 224 -18.18 -13.70 8.17
N ILE A 225 -18.55 -13.06 9.28
CA ILE A 225 -18.07 -11.70 9.60
C ILE A 225 -16.54 -11.65 9.67
N LYS A 226 -15.92 -12.64 10.32
CA LYS A 226 -14.46 -12.74 10.39
C LYS A 226 -13.84 -12.95 9.01
N GLU A 227 -14.40 -13.82 8.19
CA GLU A 227 -13.91 -14.11 6.84
C GLU A 227 -14.02 -12.88 5.94
N ILE A 228 -15.17 -12.19 5.93
CA ILE A 228 -15.40 -10.96 5.18
C ILE A 228 -14.43 -9.86 5.62
N ARG A 229 -14.19 -9.73 6.92
CA ARG A 229 -13.21 -8.78 7.48
C ARG A 229 -11.80 -9.09 6.99
N ASP A 230 -11.35 -10.32 7.14
CA ASP A 230 -9.99 -10.72 6.76
C ASP A 230 -9.78 -10.56 5.26
N TYR A 231 -10.79 -10.87 4.44
CA TYR A 231 -10.79 -10.64 3.00
C TYR A 231 -10.70 -9.15 2.67
N ALA A 232 -11.57 -8.31 3.27
CA ALA A 232 -11.59 -6.88 3.00
C ALA A 232 -10.28 -6.18 3.40
N VAL A 233 -9.73 -6.51 4.58
CA VAL A 233 -8.44 -5.98 5.03
C VAL A 233 -7.31 -6.45 4.13
N GLY A 234 -7.30 -7.73 3.72
CA GLY A 234 -6.30 -8.29 2.82
C GLY A 234 -6.31 -7.62 1.44
N GLN A 235 -7.50 -7.46 0.84
CA GLN A 235 -7.64 -6.77 -0.45
C GLN A 235 -7.26 -5.30 -0.38
N ASN A 236 -7.71 -4.58 0.65
CA ASN A 236 -7.33 -3.19 0.85
C ASN A 236 -5.82 -3.02 1.02
N LEU A 237 -5.17 -3.95 1.74
CA LEU A 237 -3.72 -3.95 1.90
C LEU A 237 -2.99 -4.13 0.56
N MET A 238 -3.46 -5.03 -0.31
CA MET A 238 -2.91 -5.22 -1.65
C MET A 238 -3.12 -3.97 -2.51
N THR A 239 -4.32 -3.42 -2.52
CA THR A 239 -4.65 -2.19 -3.26
C THR A 239 -3.80 -1.01 -2.79
N LEU A 240 -3.61 -0.86 -1.46
CA LEU A 240 -2.74 0.18 -0.91
C LEU A 240 -1.29 0.01 -1.34
N ARG A 241 -0.75 -1.21 -1.32
CA ARG A 241 0.60 -1.49 -1.82
C ARG A 241 0.75 -1.08 -3.28
N ASN A 242 -0.21 -1.44 -4.12
CA ASN A 242 -0.20 -1.06 -5.53
C ASN A 242 -0.22 0.47 -5.69
N ARG A 243 -1.10 1.17 -4.96
CA ARG A 243 -1.20 2.63 -5.01
C ARG A 243 0.09 3.33 -4.57
N VAL A 244 0.69 2.83 -3.50
CA VAL A 244 1.95 3.39 -2.98
C VAL A 244 3.11 3.12 -3.94
N ASN A 245 3.16 1.96 -4.57
CA ASN A 245 4.15 1.65 -5.61
C ASN A 245 4.00 2.56 -6.83
N GLU A 246 2.76 2.82 -7.25
CA GLU A 246 2.47 3.76 -8.36
C GLU A 246 2.83 5.22 -8.04
N LEU A 247 2.85 5.59 -6.74
CA LEU A 247 3.37 6.89 -6.29
C LEU A 247 4.89 7.02 -6.48
N GLY A 248 5.59 5.93 -6.78
CA GLY A 248 7.04 5.91 -6.91
C GLY A 248 7.78 6.11 -5.58
N VAL A 249 7.12 5.84 -4.45
CA VAL A 249 7.75 5.94 -3.12
C VAL A 249 8.74 4.81 -2.95
N SER A 250 9.97 5.16 -2.61
CA SER A 250 10.99 4.17 -2.31
C SER A 250 10.72 3.48 -0.98
N GLU A 251 10.66 2.16 -0.99
CA GLU A 251 10.54 1.30 0.18
C GLU A 251 9.39 1.64 1.16
N PRO A 252 8.15 1.73 0.68
CA PRO A 252 7.00 2.00 1.53
C PRO A 252 6.70 0.81 2.44
N ILE A 253 6.25 1.09 3.66
CA ILE A 253 5.76 0.05 4.57
C ILE A 253 4.24 0.07 4.53
N VAL A 254 3.64 -1.04 4.09
CA VAL A 254 2.19 -1.25 4.12
C VAL A 254 1.92 -2.58 4.80
N GLN A 255 1.38 -2.52 6.02
CA GLN A 255 1.18 -3.72 6.83
C GLN A 255 -0.11 -3.65 7.64
N ARG A 256 -0.68 -4.82 7.92
CA ARG A 256 -1.85 -4.95 8.79
C ARG A 256 -1.48 -4.71 10.24
N GLN A 257 -2.32 -3.96 10.96
CA GLN A 257 -2.22 -3.75 12.40
C GLN A 257 -3.53 -4.18 13.08
N GLY A 258 -3.47 -5.23 13.89
CA GLY A 258 -4.67 -5.76 14.53
C GLY A 258 -5.68 -6.39 13.55
N SER A 259 -6.98 -6.27 13.84
CA SER A 259 -8.05 -6.95 13.10
C SER A 259 -8.55 -6.15 11.89
N SER A 260 -8.58 -4.80 11.96
CA SER A 260 -9.24 -3.93 10.97
C SER A 260 -8.39 -2.74 10.50
N ARG A 261 -7.14 -2.61 10.98
CA ARG A 261 -6.30 -1.46 10.68
C ARG A 261 -5.15 -1.81 9.74
N ILE A 262 -4.71 -0.81 8.97
CA ILE A 262 -3.56 -0.88 8.07
C ILE A 262 -2.68 0.34 8.34
N VAL A 263 -1.40 0.08 8.58
CA VAL A 263 -0.36 1.11 8.67
C VAL A 263 0.24 1.31 7.30
N VAL A 264 0.36 2.57 6.89
CA VAL A 264 1.07 2.98 5.67
C VAL A 264 2.12 4.00 6.06
N GLN A 265 3.39 3.68 5.82
CA GLN A 265 4.50 4.59 6.01
C GLN A 265 5.15 4.88 4.67
N LEU A 266 5.32 6.16 4.39
CA LEU A 266 5.86 6.66 3.13
C LEU A 266 7.13 7.49 3.42
N PRO A 267 8.29 6.81 3.50
CA PRO A 267 9.54 7.51 3.74
C PRO A 267 9.84 8.50 2.61
N GLY A 268 10.36 9.68 2.95
CA GLY A 268 10.74 10.71 1.99
C GLY A 268 9.59 11.49 1.34
N VAL A 269 8.34 11.12 1.56
CA VAL A 269 7.17 11.85 1.03
C VAL A 269 6.93 13.10 1.87
N GLN A 270 6.89 14.27 1.23
CA GLN A 270 6.66 15.55 1.90
C GLN A 270 5.24 16.09 1.69
N ASP A 271 4.64 15.79 0.54
CA ASP A 271 3.26 16.19 0.24
C ASP A 271 2.25 15.18 0.82
N THR A 272 1.88 15.42 2.06
CA THR A 272 0.89 14.63 2.79
C THR A 272 -0.48 14.66 2.12
N THR A 273 -0.85 15.82 1.56
CA THR A 273 -2.17 16.01 0.95
C THR A 273 -2.31 15.19 -0.32
N ALA A 274 -1.30 15.22 -1.19
CA ALA A 274 -1.30 14.40 -2.40
C ALA A 274 -1.29 12.90 -2.07
N ALA A 275 -0.45 12.47 -1.11
CA ALA A 275 -0.42 11.09 -0.65
C ALA A 275 -1.78 10.64 -0.08
N LYS A 276 -2.39 11.44 0.78
CA LYS A 276 -3.71 11.19 1.37
C LYS A 276 -4.80 11.08 0.31
N LYS A 277 -4.76 11.97 -0.68
CA LYS A 277 -5.72 11.97 -1.79
C LYS A 277 -5.67 10.66 -2.59
N ILE A 278 -4.48 10.14 -2.89
CA ILE A 278 -4.29 8.92 -3.67
C ILE A 278 -4.60 7.67 -2.85
N ILE A 279 -4.13 7.62 -1.61
CA ILE A 279 -4.35 6.49 -0.70
C ILE A 279 -5.81 6.38 -0.28
N GLY A 280 -6.45 7.50 0.06
CA GLY A 280 -7.79 7.55 0.64
C GLY A 280 -8.93 7.50 -0.37
N LYS A 281 -8.69 7.78 -1.65
CA LYS A 281 -9.76 7.75 -2.65
C LYS A 281 -10.32 6.33 -2.82
N THR A 282 -11.57 6.14 -2.45
CA THR A 282 -12.37 4.97 -2.81
C THR A 282 -12.99 5.23 -4.18
N ALA A 283 -12.16 5.17 -5.21
CA ALA A 283 -12.65 5.35 -6.56
C ALA A 283 -12.96 3.99 -7.19
N ASN A 284 -14.17 3.82 -7.64
CA ASN A 284 -14.59 2.68 -8.46
C ASN A 284 -15.26 3.21 -9.72
N LEU A 285 -15.24 2.42 -10.79
CA LEU A 285 -15.99 2.73 -12.00
C LEU A 285 -17.13 1.76 -12.17
N GLU A 286 -18.25 2.27 -12.66
CA GLU A 286 -19.35 1.47 -13.16
C GLU A 286 -19.64 1.85 -14.61
N PHE A 287 -19.69 0.85 -15.47
CA PHE A 287 -20.08 1.02 -16.87
C PHE A 287 -21.56 0.69 -17.02
N ARG A 288 -22.36 1.69 -17.43
CA ARG A 288 -23.81 1.55 -17.57
C ARG A 288 -24.30 2.16 -18.90
N LEU A 289 -25.31 1.56 -19.51
CA LEU A 289 -25.94 2.17 -20.70
C LEU A 289 -26.81 3.36 -20.30
N GLU A 290 -26.87 4.34 -21.19
CA GLU A 290 -27.87 5.42 -21.06
C GLU A 290 -29.27 4.85 -21.15
N ALA A 291 -30.15 5.32 -20.28
CA ALA A 291 -31.56 4.91 -20.29
C ALA A 291 -32.29 5.49 -21.50
N THR A 292 -33.06 4.65 -22.20
CA THR A 292 -33.89 5.09 -23.29
C THR A 292 -35.19 5.72 -22.78
N SER A 293 -35.90 6.50 -23.63
CA SER A 293 -37.18 7.07 -23.30
C SER A 293 -38.24 6.01 -22.94
N THR A 294 -38.08 4.79 -23.46
CA THR A 294 -38.96 3.65 -23.19
C THR A 294 -38.59 2.88 -21.92
N SER A 295 -37.45 3.19 -21.29
CA SER A 295 -37.02 2.52 -20.06
C SER A 295 -37.94 2.85 -18.90
N SER A 296 -38.45 1.84 -18.19
CA SER A 296 -39.27 2.00 -17.01
C SER A 296 -38.57 2.86 -15.95
N ARG A 297 -39.30 3.71 -15.25
CA ARG A 297 -38.80 4.58 -14.19
C ARG A 297 -38.05 3.80 -13.09
N LEU A 298 -38.45 2.56 -12.85
CA LEU A 298 -37.80 1.67 -11.89
C LEU A 298 -36.42 1.15 -12.32
N ARG A 299 -36.11 1.19 -13.63
CA ARG A 299 -34.85 0.67 -14.21
C ARG A 299 -33.82 1.75 -14.52
N LYS A 300 -34.17 3.03 -14.35
CA LYS A 300 -33.28 4.15 -14.60
C LYS A 300 -33.00 4.94 -13.32
N GLU A 301 -31.85 5.58 -13.29
CA GLU A 301 -31.38 6.42 -12.19
C GLU A 301 -30.70 7.63 -12.79
N GLU A 302 -30.91 8.79 -12.19
CA GLU A 302 -30.34 10.06 -12.65
C GLU A 302 -29.03 10.32 -11.94
N PHE A 303 -28.02 10.74 -12.69
CA PHE A 303 -26.70 11.07 -12.19
C PHE A 303 -26.21 12.39 -12.79
N ASP A 304 -25.58 13.22 -11.97
CA ASP A 304 -24.95 14.46 -12.41
C ASP A 304 -23.61 14.16 -13.07
N PHE A 305 -23.22 15.00 -14.02
CA PHE A 305 -21.88 14.97 -14.57
C PHE A 305 -20.85 15.52 -13.57
N GLN A 306 -19.61 15.07 -13.69
CA GLN A 306 -18.49 15.62 -12.92
C GLN A 306 -18.23 17.08 -13.30
N ASP A 307 -18.37 17.43 -14.58
CA ASP A 307 -18.45 18.82 -15.04
C ASP A 307 -19.89 19.33 -14.86
N GLU A 308 -20.11 20.15 -13.83
CA GLU A 308 -21.43 20.70 -13.47
C GLU A 308 -22.11 21.45 -14.62
N ARG A 309 -21.34 21.89 -15.64
CA ARG A 309 -21.90 22.57 -16.84
C ARG A 309 -22.66 21.61 -17.76
N MET A 310 -22.45 20.32 -17.62
CA MET A 310 -23.09 19.30 -18.48
C MET A 310 -24.45 18.82 -17.95
N GLY A 311 -24.84 19.23 -16.73
CA GLY A 311 -26.11 18.86 -16.12
C GLY A 311 -26.18 17.42 -15.64
N SER A 312 -27.30 16.72 -15.89
CA SER A 312 -27.52 15.32 -15.49
C SER A 312 -27.94 14.44 -16.67
N ALA A 313 -27.78 13.12 -16.50
CA ALA A 313 -28.27 12.12 -17.45
C ALA A 313 -28.82 10.87 -16.74
N PHE A 314 -29.77 10.19 -17.41
CA PHE A 314 -30.36 8.98 -16.90
C PHE A 314 -29.58 7.76 -17.40
N LEU A 315 -29.06 6.95 -16.50
CA LEU A 315 -28.41 5.68 -16.81
C LEU A 315 -29.28 4.49 -16.36
N GLU A 316 -29.11 3.36 -16.99
CA GLU A 316 -29.73 2.11 -16.55
C GLU A 316 -29.12 1.69 -15.19
N LYS A 317 -29.94 1.16 -14.27
CA LYS A 317 -29.45 0.64 -12.98
C LYS A 317 -28.56 -0.58 -13.12
N ASN A 318 -28.64 -1.27 -14.27
CA ASN A 318 -27.83 -2.45 -14.54
C ASN A 318 -26.37 -2.06 -14.82
N ILE A 319 -25.46 -2.55 -13.99
CA ILE A 319 -24.02 -2.39 -14.16
C ILE A 319 -23.56 -3.45 -15.16
N ILE A 320 -22.94 -3.04 -16.26
CA ILE A 320 -22.38 -3.93 -17.29
C ILE A 320 -21.06 -4.51 -16.80
N VAL A 321 -20.17 -3.61 -16.37
CA VAL A 321 -18.84 -3.93 -15.83
C VAL A 321 -18.55 -2.98 -14.68
N ALA A 322 -17.98 -3.51 -13.61
CA ALA A 322 -17.45 -2.73 -12.50
C ALA A 322 -15.92 -2.63 -12.57
N GLY A 323 -15.36 -1.63 -11.89
CA GLY A 323 -13.92 -1.35 -11.92
C GLY A 323 -13.02 -2.48 -11.45
N GLU A 324 -13.53 -3.43 -10.68
CA GLU A 324 -12.83 -4.66 -10.26
C GLU A 324 -12.34 -5.53 -11.44
N ARG A 325 -12.98 -5.37 -12.62
CA ARG A 325 -12.64 -6.08 -13.86
C ARG A 325 -11.59 -5.37 -14.69
N VAL A 326 -11.13 -4.20 -14.27
CA VAL A 326 -10.06 -3.46 -14.93
C VAL A 326 -8.72 -4.07 -14.52
N THR A 327 -7.97 -4.56 -15.49
CA THR A 327 -6.63 -5.15 -15.28
C THR A 327 -5.52 -4.17 -15.54
N ASN A 328 -5.76 -3.18 -16.42
CA ASN A 328 -4.81 -2.11 -16.71
C ASN A 328 -5.56 -0.85 -17.16
N ALA A 329 -4.96 0.31 -16.85
CA ALA A 329 -5.45 1.60 -17.29
C ALA A 329 -4.28 2.57 -17.50
N ASN A 330 -4.25 3.26 -18.64
CA ASN A 330 -3.20 4.20 -18.99
C ASN A 330 -3.81 5.49 -19.54
N SER A 331 -3.31 6.62 -19.06
CA SER A 331 -3.65 7.92 -19.66
C SER A 331 -2.93 8.11 -20.99
N GLY A 332 -3.51 8.90 -21.87
CA GLY A 332 -2.94 9.24 -23.18
C GLY A 332 -3.71 10.38 -23.81
N PHE A 333 -3.40 10.69 -25.06
CA PHE A 333 -4.10 11.69 -25.84
C PHE A 333 -4.75 11.02 -27.05
N ASP A 334 -5.90 11.54 -27.45
CA ASP A 334 -6.51 11.17 -28.71
C ASP A 334 -5.85 11.89 -29.90
N GLU A 335 -6.29 11.59 -31.12
CA GLU A 335 -5.76 12.20 -32.35
C GLU A 335 -5.99 13.72 -32.41
N SER A 336 -6.91 14.23 -31.61
CA SER A 336 -7.24 15.66 -31.49
C SER A 336 -6.52 16.36 -30.34
N GLY A 337 -5.69 15.64 -29.57
CA GLY A 337 -4.94 16.15 -28.42
C GLY A 337 -5.74 16.23 -27.13
N PHE A 338 -6.94 15.65 -27.07
CA PHE A 338 -7.73 15.57 -25.84
C PHE A 338 -7.28 14.40 -24.97
N ALA A 339 -7.32 14.60 -23.66
CA ALA A 339 -6.97 13.55 -22.72
C ALA A 339 -7.94 12.36 -22.79
N GLN A 340 -7.39 11.15 -22.79
CA GLN A 340 -8.14 9.90 -22.78
C GLN A 340 -7.53 8.90 -21.78
N VAL A 341 -8.33 7.90 -21.37
CA VAL A 341 -7.85 6.76 -20.59
C VAL A 341 -8.08 5.48 -21.38
N ASN A 342 -7.01 4.76 -21.68
CA ASN A 342 -7.06 3.45 -22.31
C ASN A 342 -7.26 2.39 -21.20
N ILE A 343 -8.27 1.55 -21.36
CA ILE A 343 -8.67 0.54 -20.36
C ILE A 343 -8.53 -0.85 -20.95
N THR A 344 -7.97 -1.74 -20.13
CA THR A 344 -7.95 -3.19 -20.41
C THR A 344 -8.75 -3.90 -19.31
N LEU A 345 -9.75 -4.68 -19.72
CA LEU A 345 -10.55 -5.53 -18.83
C LEU A 345 -10.01 -6.95 -18.76
N ASP A 346 -10.39 -7.67 -17.72
CA ASP A 346 -10.23 -9.12 -17.67
C ASP A 346 -11.15 -9.82 -18.70
N MET A 347 -10.96 -11.11 -18.90
CA MET A 347 -11.73 -11.89 -19.90
C MET A 347 -13.25 -11.88 -19.61
N GLN A 348 -13.65 -11.86 -18.33
CA GLN A 348 -15.08 -11.84 -17.97
C GLN A 348 -15.68 -10.46 -18.20
N GLY A 349 -14.98 -9.39 -17.82
CA GLY A 349 -15.37 -8.00 -18.10
C GLY A 349 -15.46 -7.74 -19.59
N GLY A 350 -14.49 -8.20 -20.38
CA GLY A 350 -14.51 -8.09 -21.84
C GLY A 350 -15.71 -8.78 -22.47
N ARG A 351 -16.07 -9.99 -22.02
CA ARG A 351 -17.28 -10.72 -22.49
C ARG A 351 -18.57 -9.98 -22.09
N ALA A 352 -18.65 -9.45 -20.89
CA ALA A 352 -19.80 -8.68 -20.42
C ALA A 352 -19.96 -7.40 -21.25
N MET A 353 -18.86 -6.67 -21.49
CA MET A 353 -18.85 -5.48 -22.34
C MET A 353 -19.25 -5.79 -23.78
N GLN A 354 -18.70 -6.85 -24.35
CA GLN A 354 -19.05 -7.31 -25.70
C GLN A 354 -20.53 -7.64 -25.81
N LYS A 355 -21.09 -8.41 -24.87
CA LYS A 355 -22.51 -8.77 -24.84
C LYS A 355 -23.40 -7.53 -24.72
N ALA A 356 -23.03 -6.58 -23.89
CA ALA A 356 -23.82 -5.36 -23.69
C ALA A 356 -23.76 -4.42 -24.91
N THR A 357 -22.63 -4.32 -25.59
CA THR A 357 -22.46 -3.43 -26.75
C THR A 357 -22.93 -4.02 -28.07
N ASN A 358 -22.92 -5.37 -28.22
CA ASN A 358 -23.37 -6.07 -29.45
C ASN A 358 -24.87 -5.85 -29.81
N GLY A 359 -25.68 -5.29 -29.04
CA GLY A 359 -27.07 -4.96 -29.40
C GLY A 359 -27.38 -3.48 -29.20
N ASN A 360 -26.36 -2.68 -28.89
CA ASN A 360 -26.51 -1.31 -28.43
C ASN A 360 -25.55 -0.33 -29.14
N ILE A 361 -25.12 -0.67 -30.38
CA ILE A 361 -24.35 0.26 -31.22
C ILE A 361 -25.23 1.50 -31.49
N GLY A 362 -24.65 2.69 -31.38
CA GLY A 362 -25.35 3.96 -31.49
C GLY A 362 -25.97 4.47 -30.16
N ARG A 363 -26.09 3.62 -29.13
CA ARG A 363 -26.47 4.08 -27.79
C ARG A 363 -25.26 4.68 -27.05
N ARG A 364 -25.53 5.50 -26.05
CA ARG A 364 -24.47 6.05 -25.22
C ARG A 364 -24.14 5.12 -24.04
N LEU A 365 -22.85 4.95 -23.80
CA LEU A 365 -22.30 4.25 -22.65
C LEU A 365 -21.79 5.27 -21.65
N GLY A 366 -22.35 5.24 -20.47
CA GLY A 366 -21.94 6.08 -19.34
C GLY A 366 -20.84 5.42 -18.53
N VAL A 367 -19.82 6.18 -18.22
CA VAL A 367 -18.78 5.84 -17.24
C VAL A 367 -19.08 6.61 -15.98
N LEU A 368 -19.49 5.89 -14.96
CA LEU A 368 -19.89 6.45 -13.68
C LEU A 368 -18.74 6.29 -12.68
N PHE A 369 -18.28 7.40 -12.17
CA PHE A 369 -17.29 7.43 -11.09
C PHE A 369 -18.04 7.33 -9.75
N VAL A 370 -17.67 6.34 -8.98
CA VAL A 370 -18.25 6.05 -7.67
C VAL A 370 -17.20 6.37 -6.63
N GLU A 371 -17.42 7.43 -5.87
CA GLU A 371 -16.54 7.88 -4.81
C GLU A 371 -17.26 7.84 -3.47
N GLN A 372 -16.63 7.27 -2.46
CA GLN A 372 -17.13 7.39 -1.11
C GLN A 372 -16.51 8.61 -0.45
N LYS A 373 -17.34 9.54 -0.01
CA LYS A 373 -16.95 10.74 0.70
C LYS A 373 -17.33 10.66 2.16
N ASN A 374 -16.48 11.20 3.02
CA ASN A 374 -16.76 11.35 4.43
C ASN A 374 -17.31 12.75 4.70
N LYS A 375 -18.44 12.81 5.37
CA LYS A 375 -19.02 14.06 5.86
C LYS A 375 -18.94 14.06 7.38
N SER A 376 -18.27 15.07 7.93
CA SER A 376 -18.27 15.31 9.37
C SER A 376 -19.55 16.06 9.73
N VAL A 377 -20.38 15.47 10.55
CA VAL A 377 -21.61 16.07 11.07
C VAL A 377 -21.41 16.28 12.57
N LEU A 378 -21.66 17.50 13.03
CA LEU A 378 -21.71 17.80 14.47
C LEU A 378 -23.02 17.22 15.00
N THR A 379 -22.91 16.19 15.84
CA THR A 379 -24.05 15.57 16.53
C THR A 379 -23.85 15.74 18.04
N LYS A 380 -24.94 15.85 18.79
CA LYS A 380 -24.86 15.89 20.25
C LYS A 380 -24.93 14.47 20.80
N ASP A 381 -24.00 14.16 21.69
CA ASP A 381 -24.04 12.88 22.41
C ASP A 381 -25.17 12.84 23.46
N ALA A 382 -25.34 11.72 24.15
CA ALA A 382 -26.34 11.52 25.19
C ALA A 382 -26.18 12.49 26.38
N ASN A 383 -25.03 13.15 26.50
CA ASN A 383 -24.71 14.12 27.55
C ASN A 383 -24.86 15.57 27.07
N GLY A 384 -25.21 15.79 25.78
CA GLY A 384 -25.40 17.12 25.20
C GLY A 384 -24.10 17.78 24.71
N GLU A 385 -22.98 17.08 24.69
CA GLU A 385 -21.71 17.57 24.18
C GLU A 385 -21.64 17.41 22.65
N ASP A 386 -21.02 18.39 21.97
CA ASP A 386 -20.86 18.38 20.53
C ASP A 386 -19.78 17.34 20.15
N VAL A 387 -20.20 16.23 19.53
CA VAL A 387 -19.32 15.19 19.00
C VAL A 387 -19.34 15.23 17.48
N ILE A 388 -18.15 15.16 16.86
CA ILE A 388 -18.01 15.08 15.41
C ILE A 388 -18.25 13.62 14.99
N GLU A 389 -19.43 13.34 14.49
CA GLU A 389 -19.73 12.05 13.88
C GLU A 389 -19.33 12.08 12.39
N GLN A 390 -18.47 11.14 11.99
CA GLN A 390 -18.10 10.98 10.58
C GLN A 390 -19.05 9.98 9.93
N SER A 391 -19.94 10.52 9.09
CA SER A 391 -20.81 9.72 8.22
C SER A 391 -20.18 9.63 6.83
N SER A 392 -20.18 8.43 6.25
CA SER A 392 -19.75 8.24 4.87
C SER A 392 -20.96 8.14 3.94
N TYR A 393 -20.89 8.76 2.77
CA TYR A 393 -21.89 8.65 1.72
C TYR A 393 -21.22 8.35 0.38
N ILE A 394 -21.96 7.67 -0.49
CA ILE A 394 -21.49 7.34 -1.84
C ILE A 394 -21.95 8.46 -2.79
N GLU A 395 -20.99 9.13 -3.41
CA GLU A 395 -21.25 10.07 -4.50
C GLU A 395 -20.98 9.38 -5.83
N LYS A 396 -21.92 9.49 -6.76
CA LYS A 396 -21.82 8.92 -8.10
C LYS A 396 -21.95 10.03 -9.12
N LYS A 397 -20.93 10.21 -9.96
CA LYS A 397 -20.90 11.23 -11.01
C LYS A 397 -20.51 10.64 -12.35
N ILE A 398 -21.12 11.12 -13.42
CA ILE A 398 -20.78 10.72 -14.79
C ILE A 398 -19.49 11.44 -15.19
N ILE A 399 -18.43 10.67 -15.51
CA ILE A 399 -17.19 11.23 -16.07
C ILE A 399 -17.31 11.39 -17.58
N SER A 400 -17.87 10.37 -18.23
CA SER A 400 -17.98 10.33 -19.68
C SER A 400 -19.28 9.65 -20.10
N LEU A 401 -19.90 10.18 -21.14
CA LEU A 401 -21.08 9.61 -21.79
C LEU A 401 -20.83 9.57 -23.30
N ALA A 402 -20.23 8.49 -23.76
CA ALA A 402 -19.75 8.34 -25.13
C ALA A 402 -20.62 7.38 -25.93
N THR A 403 -20.82 7.66 -27.23
CA THR A 403 -21.58 6.79 -28.12
C THR A 403 -20.77 5.53 -28.46
N VAL A 404 -21.38 4.36 -28.32
CA VAL A 404 -20.83 3.06 -28.72
C VAL A 404 -20.76 3.01 -30.23
N GLN A 405 -19.56 3.17 -30.80
CA GLN A 405 -19.34 3.17 -32.25
C GLN A 405 -19.16 1.75 -32.83
N ALA A 406 -18.63 0.84 -32.02
CA ALA A 406 -18.40 -0.54 -32.37
C ALA A 406 -18.59 -1.47 -31.16
N VAL A 407 -18.66 -2.78 -31.40
CA VAL A 407 -18.69 -3.75 -30.29
C VAL A 407 -17.38 -3.67 -29.51
N LEU A 408 -17.47 -3.35 -28.23
CA LEU A 408 -16.31 -3.22 -27.34
C LEU A 408 -15.93 -4.60 -26.79
N GLY A 409 -14.62 -4.85 -26.71
CA GLY A 409 -14.06 -6.06 -26.14
C GLY A 409 -13.32 -5.82 -24.83
N THR A 410 -12.16 -6.48 -24.67
CA THR A 410 -11.29 -6.33 -23.50
C THR A 410 -10.56 -4.98 -23.47
N ASN A 411 -10.30 -4.38 -24.63
CA ASN A 411 -9.57 -3.12 -24.74
C ASN A 411 -10.47 -2.04 -25.34
N PHE A 412 -10.56 -0.91 -24.69
CA PHE A 412 -11.27 0.27 -25.17
C PHE A 412 -10.71 1.55 -24.51
N ARG A 413 -11.16 2.70 -25.00
CA ARG A 413 -10.74 4.00 -24.48
C ARG A 413 -11.93 4.81 -23.99
N ILE A 414 -11.71 5.57 -22.95
CA ILE A 414 -12.64 6.59 -22.44
C ILE A 414 -12.10 7.94 -22.86
N THR A 415 -12.91 8.72 -23.54
CA THR A 415 -12.63 10.11 -23.93
C THR A 415 -13.49 11.07 -23.09
N GLY A 416 -13.11 12.34 -23.06
CA GLY A 416 -13.86 13.35 -22.32
C GLY A 416 -13.64 13.30 -20.80
N VAL A 417 -12.47 12.86 -20.38
CA VAL A 417 -12.09 12.69 -18.96
C VAL A 417 -11.66 14.02 -18.30
N GLY A 418 -11.76 15.14 -18.99
CA GLY A 418 -11.33 16.44 -18.49
C GLY A 418 -9.87 16.78 -18.81
N SER A 419 -9.08 17.19 -17.81
CA SER A 419 -7.68 17.55 -17.99
C SER A 419 -6.77 16.33 -18.07
N PRO A 420 -5.57 16.46 -18.65
CA PRO A 420 -4.56 15.39 -18.65
C PRO A 420 -4.21 14.88 -17.25
N GLN A 421 -4.23 15.76 -16.27
CA GLN A 421 -3.96 15.43 -14.88
C GLN A 421 -5.09 14.55 -14.28
N GLU A 422 -6.35 14.87 -14.58
CA GLU A 422 -7.51 14.05 -14.18
C GLU A 422 -7.49 12.68 -14.86
N ALA A 423 -7.14 12.63 -16.14
CA ALA A 423 -6.98 11.37 -16.86
C ALA A 423 -5.86 10.50 -16.27
N SER A 424 -4.72 11.11 -15.90
CA SER A 424 -3.61 10.41 -15.25
C SER A 424 -4.00 9.90 -13.87
N GLU A 425 -4.68 10.71 -13.07
CA GLU A 425 -5.16 10.33 -11.73
C GLU A 425 -6.19 9.18 -11.82
N LEU A 426 -7.12 9.26 -12.78
CA LEU A 426 -8.10 8.22 -13.02
C LEU A 426 -7.44 6.91 -13.46
N ALA A 427 -6.49 6.97 -14.40
CA ALA A 427 -5.76 5.80 -14.84
C ALA A 427 -4.99 5.13 -13.70
N LEU A 428 -4.34 5.93 -12.84
CA LEU A 428 -3.64 5.45 -11.65
C LEU A 428 -4.59 4.74 -10.68
N LEU A 429 -5.71 5.36 -10.36
CA LEU A 429 -6.71 4.78 -9.44
C LEU A 429 -7.30 3.48 -9.97
N LEU A 430 -7.55 3.40 -11.28
CA LEU A 430 -8.06 2.19 -11.92
C LEU A 430 -7.03 1.06 -11.94
N ARG A 431 -5.77 1.37 -12.28
CA ARG A 431 -4.68 0.39 -12.32
C ARG A 431 -4.35 -0.14 -10.93
N ALA A 432 -4.36 0.73 -9.92
CA ALA A 432 -4.11 0.35 -8.53
C ALA A 432 -5.25 -0.46 -7.90
N GLY A 433 -6.43 -0.45 -8.52
CA GLY A 433 -7.61 -1.20 -8.09
C GLY A 433 -8.52 -0.47 -7.12
N ALA A 434 -9.76 -0.97 -7.04
CA ALA A 434 -10.76 -0.50 -6.10
C ALA A 434 -10.49 -1.05 -4.69
N LEU A 435 -10.87 -0.29 -3.67
CA LEU A 435 -10.86 -0.76 -2.29
C LEU A 435 -12.06 -1.69 -2.07
N ALA A 436 -11.84 -2.82 -1.45
CA ALA A 436 -12.90 -3.79 -1.13
C ALA A 436 -13.84 -3.26 -0.03
N ALA A 437 -13.32 -2.39 0.83
CA ALA A 437 -14.08 -1.68 1.85
C ALA A 437 -13.53 -0.26 2.01
N PRO A 438 -14.38 0.70 2.40
CA PRO A 438 -13.92 2.05 2.71
C PRO A 438 -12.92 2.07 3.85
N MET A 439 -12.11 3.12 3.88
CA MET A 439 -11.15 3.31 4.97
C MET A 439 -11.23 4.72 5.53
N LYS A 440 -11.01 4.83 6.83
CA LYS A 440 -10.94 6.11 7.55
C LYS A 440 -9.50 6.33 8.03
N PHE A 441 -9.00 7.57 7.90
CA PHE A 441 -7.73 7.95 8.50
C PHE A 441 -7.95 8.14 10.01
N VAL A 442 -7.33 7.27 10.81
CA VAL A 442 -7.40 7.32 12.29
C VAL A 442 -6.29 8.18 12.84
N GLU A 443 -5.09 8.05 12.27
CA GLU A 443 -3.93 8.81 12.67
C GLU A 443 -3.15 9.26 11.43
N GLU A 444 -2.66 10.48 11.48
CA GLU A 444 -1.77 11.07 10.48
C GLU A 444 -0.62 11.74 11.21
N ARG A 445 0.59 11.32 10.90
CA ARG A 445 1.81 11.89 11.47
C ARG A 445 2.80 12.17 10.36
N THR A 446 3.29 13.39 10.32
CA THR A 446 4.33 13.81 9.37
C THR A 446 5.63 14.07 10.11
N VAL A 447 6.71 13.49 9.62
CA VAL A 447 8.07 13.74 10.10
C VAL A 447 8.83 14.50 9.04
N GLY A 448 9.26 15.72 9.36
CA GLY A 448 10.04 16.55 8.42
C GLY A 448 11.42 15.94 8.14
N PRO A 449 11.97 16.09 6.92
CA PRO A 449 13.29 15.56 6.55
C PRO A 449 14.42 16.13 7.38
N SER A 450 14.30 17.40 7.83
CA SER A 450 15.27 18.05 8.71
C SER A 450 15.39 17.37 10.06
N LEU A 451 14.25 16.95 10.64
CA LEU A 451 14.22 16.19 11.89
C LEU A 451 14.84 14.80 11.70
N GLY A 452 14.58 14.14 10.58
CA GLY A 452 15.19 12.86 10.27
C GLY A 452 16.72 12.95 10.18
N LYS A 453 17.25 13.95 9.49
CA LYS A 453 18.69 14.19 9.38
C LYS A 453 19.33 14.48 10.73
N GLU A 454 18.73 15.35 11.53
CA GLU A 454 19.20 15.67 12.89
C GLU A 454 19.21 14.42 13.78
N ASN A 455 18.17 13.60 13.72
CA ASN A 455 18.07 12.35 14.45
C ASN A 455 19.16 11.34 14.06
N ILE A 456 19.48 11.24 12.74
CA ILE A 456 20.60 10.41 12.27
C ILE A 456 21.93 10.92 12.83
N GLU A 457 22.21 12.22 12.72
CA GLU A 457 23.46 12.80 13.21
C GLU A 457 23.64 12.58 14.72
N LEU A 458 22.61 12.87 15.49
CA LEU A 458 22.61 12.64 16.95
C LEU A 458 22.74 11.16 17.31
N GLY A 459 22.01 10.28 16.61
CA GLY A 459 22.04 8.84 16.81
C GLY A 459 23.43 8.26 16.52
N VAL A 460 23.99 8.56 15.36
CA VAL A 460 25.34 8.10 14.96
C VAL A 460 26.40 8.65 15.89
N ARG A 461 26.33 9.92 16.25
CA ARG A 461 27.25 10.54 17.21
C ARG A 461 27.21 9.86 18.58
N SER A 462 26.00 9.55 19.06
CA SER A 462 25.80 8.85 20.33
C SER A 462 26.40 7.42 20.30
N ILE A 463 26.20 6.67 19.20
CA ILE A 463 26.80 5.34 19.02
C ILE A 463 28.32 5.43 19.04
N ILE A 464 28.91 6.36 18.29
CA ILE A 464 30.36 6.54 18.21
C ILE A 464 30.94 6.88 19.58
N ILE A 465 30.36 7.85 20.30
CA ILE A 465 30.81 8.24 21.63
C ILE A 465 30.68 7.08 22.61
N GLY A 466 29.55 6.36 22.61
CA GLY A 466 29.32 5.22 23.47
C GLY A 466 30.33 4.08 23.19
N LEU A 467 30.53 3.74 21.91
CA LEU A 467 31.45 2.69 21.50
C LEU A 467 32.91 3.05 21.88
N LEU A 468 33.35 4.27 21.60
CA LEU A 468 34.70 4.75 21.96
C LEU A 468 34.92 4.74 23.47
N SER A 469 33.93 5.13 24.26
CA SER A 469 33.98 5.12 25.72
C SER A 469 34.16 3.69 26.25
N VAL A 470 33.40 2.73 25.70
CA VAL A 470 33.50 1.30 26.06
C VAL A 470 34.88 0.74 25.66
N ILE A 471 35.34 1.02 24.45
CA ILE A 471 36.67 0.59 23.96
C ILE A 471 37.77 1.11 24.88
N ALA A 472 37.72 2.42 25.20
CA ALA A 472 38.71 3.05 26.07
C ALA A 472 38.70 2.42 27.48
N PHE A 473 37.49 2.24 28.06
CA PHE A 473 37.33 1.61 29.37
C PHE A 473 37.92 0.18 29.39
N MET A 474 37.60 -0.64 28.39
CA MET A 474 38.08 -2.01 28.31
C MET A 474 39.60 -2.09 28.16
N LEU A 475 40.21 -1.21 27.34
CA LEU A 475 41.68 -1.15 27.18
C LEU A 475 42.37 -0.69 28.46
N PHE A 476 41.80 0.33 29.15
CA PHE A 476 42.39 0.87 30.36
C PHE A 476 42.32 -0.11 31.55
N TYR A 477 41.13 -0.70 31.78
CA TYR A 477 40.87 -1.57 32.92
C TYR A 477 41.35 -3.00 32.74
N TYR A 478 41.09 -3.63 31.56
CA TYR A 478 41.39 -5.04 31.27
C TYR A 478 42.68 -5.25 30.46
N ARG A 479 43.28 -4.19 29.95
CA ARG A 479 44.53 -4.24 29.15
C ARG A 479 44.45 -5.25 28.01
N TRP A 480 45.29 -6.32 28.01
CA TRP A 480 45.31 -7.33 26.93
C TRP A 480 44.01 -8.12 26.77
N PHE A 481 43.33 -8.41 27.88
CA PHE A 481 41.97 -8.99 27.83
C PHE A 481 40.96 -8.00 27.23
N GLY A 482 41.12 -6.71 27.51
CA GLY A 482 40.32 -5.65 26.90
C GLY A 482 40.50 -5.55 25.39
N LEU A 483 41.69 -5.80 24.87
CA LEU A 483 41.94 -5.88 23.44
C LEU A 483 41.15 -7.03 22.78
N ALA A 484 41.18 -8.22 23.39
CA ALA A 484 40.41 -9.37 22.91
C ALA A 484 38.90 -9.10 22.94
N ALA A 485 38.40 -8.47 24.03
CA ALA A 485 37.00 -8.09 24.13
C ALA A 485 36.57 -7.06 23.06
N ASN A 486 37.44 -6.10 22.75
CA ASN A 486 37.16 -5.08 21.73
C ASN A 486 37.12 -5.69 20.33
N ILE A 487 37.97 -6.70 20.03
CA ILE A 487 37.88 -7.45 18.77
C ILE A 487 36.56 -8.20 18.69
N ALA A 488 36.14 -8.87 19.77
CA ALA A 488 34.88 -9.58 19.82
C ALA A 488 33.67 -8.60 19.70
N LEU A 489 33.77 -7.43 20.34
CA LEU A 489 32.74 -6.37 20.25
C LEU A 489 32.61 -5.85 18.81
N PHE A 490 33.75 -5.56 18.15
CA PHE A 490 33.74 -5.13 16.76
C PHE A 490 33.13 -6.19 15.84
N ALA A 491 33.51 -7.45 16.01
CA ALA A 491 32.95 -8.58 15.28
C ALA A 491 31.43 -8.68 15.49
N ASN A 492 30.95 -8.47 16.74
CA ASN A 492 29.52 -8.48 17.06
C ASN A 492 28.77 -7.37 16.34
N VAL A 493 29.28 -6.14 16.34
CA VAL A 493 28.68 -5.00 15.63
C VAL A 493 28.57 -5.29 14.13
N VAL A 494 29.64 -5.83 13.52
CA VAL A 494 29.67 -6.19 12.11
C VAL A 494 28.63 -7.28 11.82
N LEU A 495 28.55 -8.31 12.67
CA LEU A 495 27.58 -9.40 12.51
C LEU A 495 26.15 -8.93 12.65
N ILE A 496 25.84 -8.08 13.63
CA ILE A 496 24.50 -7.49 13.80
C ILE A 496 24.13 -6.68 12.55
N THR A 497 25.01 -5.78 12.11
CA THR A 497 24.76 -4.94 10.93
C THR A 497 24.61 -5.79 9.66
N GLY A 498 25.48 -6.76 9.47
CA GLY A 498 25.41 -7.68 8.34
C GLY A 498 24.14 -8.53 8.34
N PHE A 499 23.72 -9.03 9.49
CA PHE A 499 22.50 -9.82 9.62
C PHE A 499 21.24 -8.98 9.39
N MET A 500 21.18 -7.77 9.94
CA MET A 500 20.09 -6.83 9.69
C MET A 500 20.01 -6.45 8.21
N SER A 501 21.16 -6.23 7.56
CA SER A 501 21.23 -5.92 6.13
C SER A 501 20.77 -7.11 5.27
N LEU A 502 21.18 -8.33 5.62
CA LEU A 502 20.73 -9.56 4.95
C LEU A 502 19.21 -9.77 5.04
N LEU A 503 18.61 -9.45 6.18
CA LEU A 503 17.17 -9.53 6.39
C LEU A 503 16.41 -8.35 5.78
N GLY A 504 17.08 -7.32 5.29
CA GLY A 504 16.45 -6.08 4.83
C GLY A 504 15.70 -5.35 5.95
N ALA A 505 16.23 -5.42 7.18
CA ALA A 505 15.59 -4.82 8.36
C ALA A 505 15.59 -3.30 8.29
N THR A 506 14.53 -2.67 8.81
CA THR A 506 14.40 -1.23 8.86
C THR A 506 15.02 -0.67 10.14
N LEU A 507 15.97 0.25 9.99
CA LEU A 507 16.60 0.96 11.09
C LEU A 507 15.73 2.14 11.54
N THR A 508 15.33 2.13 12.81
CA THR A 508 14.52 3.18 13.45
C THR A 508 15.28 3.74 14.66
N LEU A 509 14.84 4.86 15.25
CA LEU A 509 15.42 5.37 16.49
C LEU A 509 15.41 4.34 17.64
N PRO A 510 14.31 3.63 17.92
CA PRO A 510 14.33 2.52 18.87
C PRO A 510 15.29 1.38 18.48
N GLY A 511 15.44 1.12 17.17
CA GLY A 511 16.38 0.14 16.65
C GLY A 511 17.84 0.52 16.95
N ILE A 512 18.21 1.79 16.78
CA ILE A 512 19.51 2.34 17.17
C ILE A 512 19.76 2.12 18.68
N ALA A 513 18.78 2.45 19.52
CA ALA A 513 18.87 2.22 20.95
C ALA A 513 19.05 0.72 21.30
N GLY A 514 18.36 -0.17 20.57
CA GLY A 514 18.51 -1.61 20.68
C GLY A 514 19.91 -2.11 20.33
N ILE A 515 20.54 -1.57 19.28
CA ILE A 515 21.92 -1.88 18.90
C ILE A 515 22.88 -1.46 20.04
N VAL A 516 22.73 -0.26 20.59
CA VAL A 516 23.56 0.25 21.70
C VAL A 516 23.41 -0.65 22.94
N LEU A 517 22.19 -1.05 23.26
CA LEU A 517 21.92 -1.97 24.35
C LEU A 517 22.59 -3.33 24.13
N THR A 518 22.52 -3.88 22.92
CA THR A 518 23.14 -5.16 22.57
C THR A 518 24.67 -5.09 22.68
N ILE A 519 25.28 -3.96 22.28
CA ILE A 519 26.69 -3.69 22.46
C ILE A 519 27.05 -3.71 23.96
N GLY A 520 26.24 -3.06 24.81
CA GLY A 520 26.43 -3.07 26.25
C GLY A 520 26.37 -4.47 26.86
N MET A 521 25.37 -5.27 26.48
CA MET A 521 25.24 -6.67 26.96
C MET A 521 26.40 -7.57 26.50
N ALA A 522 26.88 -7.37 25.26
CA ALA A 522 28.02 -8.14 24.74
C ALA A 522 29.31 -7.86 25.52
N VAL A 523 29.50 -6.63 26.00
CA VAL A 523 30.64 -6.25 26.84
C VAL A 523 30.51 -6.86 28.24
N ASP A 524 29.30 -6.86 28.81
CA ASP A 524 29.06 -7.41 30.16
C ASP A 524 29.43 -8.90 30.23
N ALA A 525 29.06 -9.70 29.21
CA ALA A 525 29.44 -11.09 29.11
C ALA A 525 30.97 -11.27 29.15
N ASN A 526 31.73 -10.46 28.39
CA ASN A 526 33.19 -10.50 28.38
C ASN A 526 33.79 -10.09 29.74
N VAL A 527 33.19 -9.07 30.41
CA VAL A 527 33.59 -8.60 31.76
C VAL A 527 33.44 -9.73 32.78
N LEU A 528 32.32 -10.45 32.77
CA LEU A 528 32.06 -11.57 33.68
C LEU A 528 33.08 -12.70 33.45
N ILE A 529 33.34 -13.08 32.21
CA ILE A 529 34.37 -14.12 31.87
C ILE A 529 35.73 -13.68 32.38
N PHE A 530 36.17 -12.45 32.10
CA PHE A 530 37.49 -11.98 32.52
C PHE A 530 37.63 -11.81 34.04
N SER A 531 36.55 -11.42 34.69
CA SER A 531 36.52 -11.33 36.16
C SER A 531 36.68 -12.72 36.77
N ARG A 532 36.00 -13.71 36.24
CA ARG A 532 36.12 -15.10 36.70
C ARG A 532 37.52 -15.67 36.46
N ILE A 533 38.09 -15.49 35.26
CA ILE A 533 39.46 -15.87 34.99
C ILE A 533 40.43 -15.23 35.96
N ARG A 534 40.26 -13.96 36.29
CA ARG A 534 41.12 -13.24 37.25
C ARG A 534 41.00 -13.79 38.69
N GLU A 535 39.79 -14.21 39.09
CA GLU A 535 39.56 -14.86 40.39
C GLU A 535 40.29 -16.20 40.45
N GLU A 536 40.17 -17.02 39.44
CA GLU A 536 40.85 -18.32 39.39
C GLU A 536 42.39 -18.20 39.36
N LEU A 537 42.93 -17.19 38.65
CA LEU A 537 44.34 -16.87 38.68
C LEU A 537 44.81 -16.40 40.08
N LYS A 538 44.00 -15.61 40.79
CA LYS A 538 44.30 -15.19 42.18
C LYS A 538 44.23 -16.36 43.16
N ALA A 539 43.40 -17.36 42.90
CA ALA A 539 43.30 -18.60 43.66
C ALA A 539 44.51 -19.53 43.45
N GLY A 540 45.47 -19.13 42.59
CA GLY A 540 46.73 -19.88 42.36
C GLY A 540 46.63 -20.96 41.28
N LYS A 541 45.57 -20.97 40.48
CA LYS A 541 45.45 -21.91 39.34
C LYS A 541 46.37 -21.51 38.18
N GLU A 542 46.84 -22.51 37.43
CA GLU A 542 47.59 -22.24 36.22
C GLU A 542 46.73 -21.48 35.18
N PRO A 543 47.33 -20.56 34.40
CA PRO A 543 46.61 -19.72 33.43
C PRO A 543 45.71 -20.49 32.48
N GLN A 544 46.12 -21.68 32.01
CA GLN A 544 45.30 -22.48 31.09
C GLN A 544 44.05 -23.07 31.77
N THR A 545 44.19 -23.51 33.03
CA THR A 545 43.10 -24.03 33.84
C THR A 545 42.11 -22.88 34.20
N ALA A 546 42.66 -21.73 34.55
CA ALA A 546 41.85 -20.53 34.86
C ALA A 546 41.03 -20.06 33.66
N ILE A 547 41.54 -20.11 32.43
CA ILE A 547 40.80 -19.80 31.21
C ILE A 547 39.73 -20.86 30.90
N GLN A 548 39.97 -22.13 31.26
CA GLN A 548 39.01 -23.19 31.00
C GLN A 548 37.81 -23.17 31.96
N GLU A 549 38.02 -22.72 33.19
CA GLU A 549 37.01 -22.66 34.25
C GLU A 549 36.30 -21.30 34.31
N GLY A 550 36.87 -20.23 33.74
CA GLY A 550 36.30 -18.91 33.61
C GLY A 550 35.41 -18.76 32.39
#